data_d2ebebd658f6e7372f862566f5148340
#
_entry.id   d2ebebd658f6e7372f862566f5148340
#
_cell.length_a   1.000
_cell.length_b   1.000
_cell.length_c   1.000
_cell.angle_alpha   90.00
_cell.angle_beta   90.00
_cell.angle_gamma   90.00
#
_symmetry.space_group_name_H-M   'P 1'
#
loop_
_entity.id
_entity.type
_entity.pdbx_description
1 polymer ?
#
loop_
_entity_poly.entity_id
_entity_poly.type
_entity_poly.pdbx_seq_one_letter_code
_entity_poly.pdbx_strand_id
1 'polypeptide(L)'
;MRRIAIISVFLALLVSCAETKVQDNSISVIPEPMYCRADEGVFVIDKDTKIVVDDLSEEMQRIAGFLNEKLSKAAGFELEIVKDGPMPRENFIAFMNAGLQSESYEINVVPQHILVDYGDGAGAFYALQTLFQLLPVEIFSQELQKRVDWTVPCCNIDDKPRFKYRGMHLDVCLHYFDLEFLKKYIDIMAAHKVNRFHWHLTEDQGWRLEIKKYPLLTEKGQWRKETVVGSLSSGVYDGIPHGGYYTQEQVKELVKYAADRYVTIIPEIELPGHALAAIACYPELSCGLEDHYETATRWGIFKQVYCPKESTFEFLEDVFDEVFELFPSELIHIGGDECPKASWKACPDCQALIRKLGLKDEYELQSYFVTRMEKYINSKGRQIIGWDEILQGGLAPNAKVMSWLGEEGGIKAAQQHHEVVMSPHQKYYLDYWQADPYSEPLAMSGPTTLRTMYDYEPVPEVLTPEERKYIIGVEGCVWTEYMPTPERVEYMAWPRMCAIAETGWTRREKDWDGFVQRLEKHFGRLDGMEVEYCAAFFSPMIVFHKDTPHNMVVTMTVDAPGAEIHYTLDGSVATADSPKYEIPFSINRSQTVTAAAYRDGRQIGEIKSKRF
;
A
#
# COMPACT_ATOMS: atom_id res chain seq x y z
N MET A 1 22.40 -89.55 -11.74
CA MET A 1 22.50 -88.31 -12.48
C MET A 1 21.89 -87.15 -11.65
N ARG A 2 22.74 -86.43 -10.93
CA ARG A 2 22.31 -85.34 -10.07
C ARG A 2 22.42 -84.06 -10.87
N ARG A 3 21.33 -83.29 -11.03
CA ARG A 3 21.33 -81.97 -11.64
C ARG A 3 21.66 -80.91 -10.54
N ILE A 4 22.74 -80.17 -10.74
CA ILE A 4 23.14 -79.06 -9.91
C ILE A 4 22.42 -77.81 -10.47
N ALA A 5 21.61 -77.15 -9.64
CA ALA A 5 20.99 -75.85 -9.95
C ALA A 5 21.93 -74.76 -9.49
N ILE A 6 22.38 -73.91 -10.41
CA ILE A 6 23.14 -72.71 -10.12
C ILE A 6 22.14 -71.56 -9.89
N ILE A 7 22.11 -71.05 -8.65
CA ILE A 7 21.33 -69.86 -8.27
C ILE A 7 22.28 -68.64 -8.49
N SER A 8 22.00 -67.83 -9.52
CA SER A 8 22.63 -66.56 -9.72
C SER A 8 21.95 -65.50 -8.85
N VAL A 9 22.65 -65.00 -7.86
CA VAL A 9 22.21 -63.85 -7.04
C VAL A 9 22.56 -62.58 -7.80
N PHE A 10 21.55 -61.86 -8.32
CA PHE A 10 21.70 -60.52 -8.85
C PHE A 10 21.68 -59.53 -7.66
N LEU A 11 22.84 -58.97 -7.34
CA LEU A 11 22.97 -57.86 -6.40
C LEU A 11 22.58 -56.58 -7.13
N ALA A 12 21.35 -56.09 -6.93
CA ALA A 12 20.96 -54.79 -7.43
C ALA A 12 21.53 -53.70 -6.51
N LEU A 13 22.57 -53.04 -6.99
CA LEU A 13 23.05 -51.78 -6.42
C LEU A 13 22.01 -50.67 -6.68
N LEU A 14 21.22 -50.36 -5.65
CA LEU A 14 20.43 -49.12 -5.63
C LEU A 14 21.40 -47.96 -5.44
N VAL A 15 21.80 -47.32 -6.53
CA VAL A 15 22.40 -45.99 -6.50
C VAL A 15 21.27 -45.02 -6.21
N SER A 16 21.12 -44.62 -4.95
CA SER A 16 20.29 -43.49 -4.57
C SER A 16 20.97 -42.22 -5.15
N CYS A 17 20.48 -41.74 -6.29
CA CYS A 17 20.73 -40.36 -6.68
C CYS A 17 20.04 -39.48 -5.67
N ALA A 18 20.78 -39.00 -4.67
CA ALA A 18 20.40 -37.82 -3.94
C ALA A 18 20.39 -36.68 -5.01
N GLU A 19 19.21 -36.21 -5.37
CA GLU A 19 19.09 -34.93 -6.06
C GLU A 19 19.73 -33.88 -5.15
N THR A 20 20.93 -33.47 -5.50
CA THR A 20 21.53 -32.24 -4.95
C THR A 20 20.59 -31.11 -5.38
N LYS A 21 19.72 -30.67 -4.46
CA LYS A 21 19.01 -29.41 -4.65
C LYS A 21 20.07 -28.37 -4.98
N VAL A 22 20.05 -27.86 -6.19
CA VAL A 22 20.86 -26.69 -6.57
C VAL A 22 20.39 -25.59 -5.64
N GLN A 23 21.27 -25.13 -4.75
CA GLN A 23 20.96 -24.07 -3.81
C GLN A 23 20.83 -22.80 -4.65
N ASP A 24 19.62 -22.27 -4.72
CA ASP A 24 19.34 -21.01 -5.40
C ASP A 24 19.86 -19.86 -4.55
N ASN A 25 21.07 -19.38 -4.83
CA ASN A 25 21.70 -18.25 -4.16
C ASN A 25 21.25 -16.90 -4.77
N SER A 26 20.21 -16.87 -5.60
CA SER A 26 19.71 -15.62 -6.14
C SER A 26 19.06 -14.79 -5.05
N ILE A 27 19.49 -13.55 -4.92
CA ILE A 27 18.93 -12.59 -3.97
C ILE A 27 17.64 -12.03 -4.55
N SER A 28 16.55 -12.19 -3.79
CA SER A 28 15.22 -11.75 -4.20
C SER A 28 14.60 -10.94 -3.07
N VAL A 29 14.74 -9.62 -3.11
CA VAL A 29 14.24 -8.68 -2.09
C VAL A 29 13.36 -7.62 -2.75
N ILE A 30 12.21 -7.31 -2.16
CA ILE A 30 11.30 -6.22 -2.55
C ILE A 30 11.04 -5.35 -1.30
N PRO A 31 11.30 -4.04 -1.37
CA PRO A 31 11.92 -3.28 -2.47
C PRO A 31 13.37 -3.70 -2.74
N GLU A 32 13.81 -3.58 -4.00
CA GLU A 32 15.18 -3.91 -4.37
C GLU A 32 16.18 -2.99 -3.66
N PRO A 33 17.21 -3.53 -2.97
CA PRO A 33 18.24 -2.72 -2.35
C PRO A 33 19.02 -1.87 -3.36
N MET A 34 19.52 -0.72 -2.93
CA MET A 34 20.27 0.20 -3.77
C MET A 34 21.53 -0.43 -4.37
N TYR A 35 22.20 -1.27 -3.60
CA TYR A 35 23.29 -2.13 -4.05
C TYR A 35 23.14 -3.50 -3.42
N CYS A 36 23.28 -4.53 -4.24
CA CYS A 36 23.26 -5.91 -3.78
C CYS A 36 24.20 -6.76 -4.66
N ARG A 37 25.10 -7.50 -4.01
CA ARG A 37 25.98 -8.46 -4.66
C ARG A 37 25.90 -9.79 -3.94
N ALA A 38 25.54 -10.85 -4.66
CA ALA A 38 25.61 -12.21 -4.17
C ALA A 38 27.06 -12.70 -4.16
N ASP A 39 27.43 -13.42 -3.12
CA ASP A 39 28.73 -14.10 -2.99
C ASP A 39 28.51 -15.63 -2.81
N GLU A 40 29.55 -16.43 -2.89
CA GLU A 40 29.44 -17.88 -2.71
C GLU A 40 29.28 -18.26 -1.23
N GLY A 41 28.42 -19.26 -0.96
CA GLY A 41 28.20 -19.81 0.37
C GLY A 41 26.93 -19.34 1.02
N VAL A 42 26.72 -19.81 2.24
CA VAL A 42 25.55 -19.46 3.08
C VAL A 42 25.98 -19.35 4.54
N PHE A 43 25.25 -18.51 5.29
CA PHE A 43 25.24 -18.53 6.75
C PHE A 43 24.07 -19.39 7.21
N VAL A 44 24.27 -20.23 8.22
CA VAL A 44 23.23 -21.11 8.80
C VAL A 44 22.82 -20.56 10.16
N ILE A 45 21.54 -20.28 10.35
CA ILE A 45 20.98 -19.91 11.65
C ILE A 45 20.54 -21.20 12.36
N ASP A 46 21.07 -21.43 13.52
CA ASP A 46 20.67 -22.51 14.41
C ASP A 46 20.38 -22.00 15.83
N LYS A 47 19.94 -22.87 16.73
CA LYS A 47 19.60 -22.52 18.13
C LYS A 47 20.78 -21.95 18.95
N ASP A 48 22.01 -22.16 18.51
CA ASP A 48 23.22 -21.70 19.19
C ASP A 48 23.75 -20.37 18.60
N THR A 49 23.15 -19.89 17.51
CA THR A 49 23.40 -18.58 16.91
C THR A 49 23.05 -17.47 17.92
N LYS A 50 23.86 -16.44 18.02
CA LYS A 50 23.62 -15.29 18.91
C LYS A 50 23.26 -14.04 18.15
N ILE A 51 22.35 -13.25 18.71
CA ILE A 51 22.11 -11.86 18.26
C ILE A 51 22.98 -10.95 19.12
N VAL A 52 23.92 -10.26 18.51
CA VAL A 52 24.78 -9.28 19.17
C VAL A 52 24.26 -7.88 18.85
N VAL A 53 24.07 -7.06 19.88
CA VAL A 53 23.63 -5.66 19.74
C VAL A 53 24.63 -4.73 20.43
N ASP A 54 24.81 -3.53 19.88
CA ASP A 54 25.76 -2.53 20.42
C ASP A 54 25.29 -1.97 21.77
N ASP A 55 23.98 -1.90 22.00
CA ASP A 55 23.41 -1.61 23.31
C ASP A 55 22.19 -2.50 23.59
N LEU A 56 21.77 -2.55 24.86
CA LEU A 56 20.54 -3.25 25.30
C LEU A 56 19.41 -2.25 25.57
N SER A 57 19.30 -1.20 24.73
CA SER A 57 18.15 -0.29 24.76
C SER A 57 16.85 -1.05 24.50
N GLU A 58 15.73 -0.52 24.96
CA GLU A 58 14.42 -1.09 24.66
C GLU A 58 14.18 -1.19 23.15
N GLU A 59 14.72 -0.24 22.39
CA GLU A 59 14.63 -0.22 20.92
C GLU A 59 15.35 -1.41 20.30
N MET A 60 16.62 -1.65 20.63
CA MET A 60 17.39 -2.76 20.06
C MET A 60 16.90 -4.12 20.55
N GLN A 61 16.44 -4.22 21.80
CA GLN A 61 15.78 -5.44 22.28
C GLN A 61 14.49 -5.73 21.50
N ARG A 62 13.69 -4.71 21.17
CA ARG A 62 12.49 -4.85 20.36
C ARG A 62 12.82 -5.30 18.93
N ILE A 63 13.83 -4.68 18.28
CA ILE A 63 14.25 -5.05 16.92
C ILE A 63 14.74 -6.50 16.88
N ALA A 64 15.63 -6.89 17.79
CA ALA A 64 16.09 -8.27 17.93
C ALA A 64 14.94 -9.24 18.28
N GLY A 65 13.96 -8.76 19.06
CA GLY A 65 12.75 -9.48 19.42
C GLY A 65 11.89 -9.87 18.21
N PHE A 66 11.80 -9.04 17.19
CA PHE A 66 11.09 -9.39 15.95
C PHE A 66 11.71 -10.59 15.22
N LEU A 67 13.06 -10.72 15.25
CA LEU A 67 13.71 -11.92 14.69
C LEU A 67 13.33 -13.16 15.48
N ASN A 68 13.40 -13.07 16.82
CA ASN A 68 13.05 -14.16 17.70
C ASN A 68 11.56 -14.55 17.59
N GLU A 69 10.66 -13.58 17.45
CA GLU A 69 9.24 -13.87 17.25
C GLU A 69 9.01 -14.74 16.01
N LYS A 70 9.64 -14.40 14.87
CA LYS A 70 9.51 -15.19 13.63
C LYS A 70 10.19 -16.56 13.76
N LEU A 71 11.40 -16.64 14.32
CA LEU A 71 12.10 -17.90 14.52
C LEU A 71 11.37 -18.80 15.51
N SER A 72 10.80 -18.27 16.59
CA SER A 72 10.01 -19.04 17.56
C SER A 72 8.81 -19.70 16.89
N LYS A 73 8.06 -18.96 16.05
CA LYS A 73 6.90 -19.49 15.33
C LYS A 73 7.29 -20.50 14.25
N ALA A 74 8.19 -20.11 13.35
CA ALA A 74 8.50 -20.90 12.16
C ALA A 74 9.54 -22.00 12.42
N ALA A 75 10.57 -21.73 13.26
CA ALA A 75 11.69 -22.64 13.51
C ALA A 75 11.62 -23.36 14.86
N GLY A 76 10.83 -22.85 15.81
CA GLY A 76 10.63 -23.46 17.13
C GLY A 76 11.81 -23.21 18.11
N PHE A 77 12.63 -22.19 17.87
CA PHE A 77 13.67 -21.77 18.79
C PHE A 77 13.84 -20.23 18.78
N GLU A 78 14.46 -19.73 19.82
CA GLU A 78 14.84 -18.31 19.96
C GLU A 78 16.36 -18.21 20.12
N LEU A 79 16.93 -17.08 19.71
CA LEU A 79 18.35 -16.78 19.81
C LEU A 79 18.65 -15.95 21.06
N GLU A 80 19.77 -16.21 21.69
CA GLU A 80 20.26 -15.39 22.80
C GLU A 80 20.64 -13.98 22.29
N ILE A 81 20.07 -12.93 22.91
CA ILE A 81 20.42 -11.53 22.64
C ILE A 81 21.50 -11.12 23.64
N VAL A 82 22.66 -10.74 23.14
CA VAL A 82 23.81 -10.34 23.95
C VAL A 82 24.26 -8.93 23.59
N LYS A 83 24.75 -8.21 24.61
CA LYS A 83 25.36 -6.90 24.38
C LYS A 83 26.75 -7.08 23.74
N ASP A 84 27.14 -6.09 22.92
CA ASP A 84 28.51 -5.99 22.40
C ASP A 84 29.57 -6.13 23.53
N GLY A 85 30.55 -6.94 23.23
CA GLY A 85 31.66 -7.31 24.13
C GLY A 85 32.75 -7.96 23.27
N PRO A 86 33.49 -8.96 23.79
CA PRO A 86 34.31 -9.78 22.92
C PRO A 86 33.45 -10.51 21.90
N MET A 87 33.47 -10.04 20.64
CA MET A 87 32.70 -10.62 19.56
C MET A 87 32.91 -12.13 19.47
N PRO A 88 31.86 -12.95 19.33
CA PRO A 88 32.00 -14.34 18.99
C PRO A 88 32.88 -14.51 17.73
N ARG A 89 33.58 -15.60 17.61
CA ARG A 89 34.41 -15.86 16.42
C ARG A 89 33.55 -16.23 15.20
N GLU A 90 32.44 -16.88 15.46
CA GLU A 90 31.50 -17.39 14.45
C GLU A 90 30.09 -17.59 15.04
N ASN A 91 29.11 -17.87 14.20
CA ASN A 91 27.73 -18.17 14.53
C ASN A 91 27.00 -17.05 15.27
N PHE A 92 26.99 -15.84 14.68
CA PHE A 92 26.28 -14.70 15.23
C PHE A 92 25.73 -13.76 14.15
N ILE A 93 24.72 -12.98 14.53
CA ILE A 93 24.16 -11.87 13.79
C ILE A 93 24.38 -10.61 14.63
N ALA A 94 25.15 -9.65 14.13
CA ALA A 94 25.46 -8.43 14.88
C ALA A 94 24.77 -7.22 14.26
N PHE A 95 24.13 -6.40 15.10
CA PHE A 95 23.57 -5.10 14.76
C PHE A 95 24.42 -4.02 15.43
N MET A 96 25.08 -3.18 14.61
CA MET A 96 26.06 -2.19 15.07
C MET A 96 25.71 -0.81 14.50
N ASN A 97 25.58 0.19 15.36
CA ASN A 97 25.40 1.56 14.92
C ASN A 97 26.70 2.10 14.31
N ALA A 98 26.70 2.29 13.01
CA ALA A 98 27.86 2.80 12.25
C ALA A 98 27.76 4.31 11.94
N GLY A 99 26.72 5.00 12.44
CA GLY A 99 26.49 6.42 12.16
C GLY A 99 26.20 6.72 10.70
N LEU A 100 25.59 5.79 9.98
CA LEU A 100 25.12 5.98 8.61
C LEU A 100 23.99 7.04 8.57
N GLN A 101 23.51 7.37 7.38
CA GLN A 101 22.34 8.24 7.22
C GLN A 101 21.10 7.60 7.86
N SER A 102 20.14 8.42 8.28
CA SER A 102 18.85 7.93 8.79
C SER A 102 18.21 6.96 7.80
N GLU A 103 17.58 5.90 8.30
CA GLU A 103 16.95 4.80 7.55
C GLU A 103 17.91 3.95 6.69
N SER A 104 19.25 4.24 6.70
CA SER A 104 20.24 3.50 5.92
C SER A 104 20.79 2.30 6.69
N TYR A 105 21.22 1.29 5.95
CA TYR A 105 21.88 0.12 6.51
C TYR A 105 22.80 -0.57 5.49
N GLU A 106 23.75 -1.33 6.01
CA GLU A 106 24.59 -2.26 5.26
C GLU A 106 24.45 -3.66 5.85
N ILE A 107 24.40 -4.69 5.01
CA ILE A 107 24.39 -6.10 5.44
C ILE A 107 25.55 -6.81 4.78
N ASN A 108 26.42 -7.43 5.58
CA ASN A 108 27.45 -8.33 5.11
C ASN A 108 27.20 -9.75 5.66
N VAL A 109 26.94 -10.69 4.76
CA VAL A 109 26.72 -12.10 5.09
C VAL A 109 27.91 -12.93 4.61
N VAL A 110 28.57 -13.58 5.54
CA VAL A 110 29.61 -14.57 5.30
C VAL A 110 29.30 -15.87 6.03
N PRO A 111 29.91 -17.02 5.71
CA PRO A 111 29.56 -18.30 6.36
C PRO A 111 29.70 -18.30 7.88
N GLN A 112 30.51 -17.40 8.46
CA GLN A 112 30.79 -17.32 9.89
C GLN A 112 29.81 -16.41 10.65
N HIS A 113 29.27 -15.36 10.00
CA HIS A 113 28.43 -14.37 10.68
C HIS A 113 27.66 -13.49 9.70
N ILE A 114 26.69 -12.77 10.24
CA ILE A 114 26.00 -11.64 9.58
C ILE A 114 26.34 -10.37 10.34
N LEU A 115 26.83 -9.35 9.64
CA LEU A 115 27.00 -8.00 10.18
C LEU A 115 25.95 -7.08 9.56
N VAL A 116 25.27 -6.32 10.41
CA VAL A 116 24.31 -5.29 10.06
C VAL A 116 24.80 -3.97 10.64
N ASP A 117 25.33 -3.11 9.79
CA ASP A 117 25.68 -1.74 10.13
C ASP A 117 24.48 -0.83 9.81
N TYR A 118 24.11 0.07 10.73
CA TYR A 118 22.93 0.91 10.56
C TYR A 118 23.15 2.36 10.99
N GLY A 119 22.26 3.27 10.50
CA GLY A 119 22.30 4.69 10.84
C GLY A 119 21.48 5.04 12.09
N ASP A 120 20.31 4.45 12.21
CA ASP A 120 19.36 4.63 13.31
C ASP A 120 18.50 3.37 13.49
N GLY A 121 17.60 3.37 14.48
CA GLY A 121 16.71 2.24 14.74
C GLY A 121 15.85 1.85 13.54
N ALA A 122 15.42 2.83 12.70
CA ALA A 122 14.69 2.55 11.46
C ALA A 122 15.57 1.78 10.47
N GLY A 123 16.83 2.18 10.29
CA GLY A 123 17.80 1.46 9.47
C GLY A 123 18.00 0.02 9.93
N ALA A 124 18.18 -0.20 11.25
CA ALA A 124 18.29 -1.54 11.82
C ALA A 124 17.02 -2.40 11.55
N PHE A 125 15.85 -1.80 11.70
CA PHE A 125 14.58 -2.47 11.43
C PHE A 125 14.41 -2.83 9.94
N TYR A 126 14.77 -1.93 9.02
CA TYR A 126 14.69 -2.20 7.57
C TYR A 126 15.73 -3.22 7.11
N ALA A 127 16.91 -3.23 7.73
CA ALA A 127 17.88 -4.31 7.54
C ALA A 127 17.29 -5.67 7.97
N LEU A 128 16.57 -5.71 9.10
CA LEU A 128 15.89 -6.92 9.55
C LEU A 128 14.79 -7.37 8.56
N GLN A 129 14.01 -6.44 7.98
CA GLN A 129 13.03 -6.79 6.94
C GLN A 129 13.71 -7.38 5.70
N THR A 130 14.86 -6.86 5.32
CA THR A 130 15.68 -7.43 4.24
C THR A 130 16.21 -8.81 4.62
N LEU A 131 16.71 -9.02 5.84
CA LEU A 131 17.17 -10.31 6.33
C LEU A 131 16.06 -11.37 6.30
N PHE A 132 14.83 -11.02 6.68
CA PHE A 132 13.68 -11.94 6.55
C PHE A 132 13.46 -12.39 5.09
N GLN A 133 13.65 -11.50 4.13
CA GLN A 133 13.50 -11.83 2.72
C GLN A 133 14.68 -12.63 2.14
N LEU A 134 15.85 -12.62 2.80
CA LEU A 134 17.00 -13.47 2.45
C LEU A 134 16.85 -14.89 3.00
N LEU A 135 16.07 -15.09 4.06
CA LEU A 135 15.75 -16.39 4.64
C LEU A 135 14.80 -17.19 3.73
N PRO A 136 14.68 -18.51 3.93
CA PRO A 136 13.63 -19.31 3.32
C PRO A 136 12.25 -18.72 3.58
N VAL A 137 11.35 -18.80 2.60
CA VAL A 137 10.00 -18.19 2.67
C VAL A 137 9.18 -18.67 3.86
N GLU A 138 9.49 -19.85 4.37
CA GLU A 138 8.90 -20.48 5.54
C GLU A 138 9.07 -19.65 6.83
N ILE A 139 9.99 -18.67 6.86
CA ILE A 139 10.14 -17.74 8.00
C ILE A 139 8.91 -16.86 8.23
N PHE A 140 8.08 -16.68 7.22
CA PHE A 140 6.83 -15.93 7.31
C PHE A 140 5.65 -16.78 7.82
N SER A 141 5.81 -18.11 7.94
CA SER A 141 4.76 -19.00 8.42
C SER A 141 4.39 -18.74 9.88
N GLN A 142 3.10 -18.80 10.17
CA GLN A 142 2.58 -18.75 11.54
C GLN A 142 2.64 -20.13 12.26
N GLU A 143 3.04 -21.19 11.54
CA GLU A 143 3.15 -22.56 12.05
C GLU A 143 4.57 -23.09 11.97
N LEU A 144 4.91 -24.01 12.90
CA LEU A 144 6.21 -24.63 12.95
C LEU A 144 6.53 -25.41 11.67
N GLN A 145 7.61 -25.02 11.00
CA GLN A 145 8.11 -25.62 9.78
C GLN A 145 9.18 -26.68 10.08
N LYS A 146 8.94 -27.90 9.64
CA LYS A 146 9.89 -29.01 9.85
C LYS A 146 10.76 -29.19 8.61
N ARG A 147 12.04 -29.51 8.82
CA ARG A 147 13.01 -29.82 7.76
C ARG A 147 13.34 -28.63 6.85
N VAL A 148 13.37 -27.42 7.42
CA VAL A 148 13.86 -26.21 6.76
C VAL A 148 15.28 -25.96 7.26
N ASP A 149 16.22 -25.80 6.34
CA ASP A 149 17.55 -25.30 6.64
C ASP A 149 17.47 -23.77 6.64
N TRP A 150 17.60 -23.17 7.82
CA TRP A 150 17.51 -21.71 7.99
C TRP A 150 18.80 -21.05 7.51
N THR A 151 18.93 -20.95 6.19
CA THR A 151 20.13 -20.44 5.54
C THR A 151 19.91 -19.04 4.97
N VAL A 152 20.94 -18.20 5.06
CA VAL A 152 21.00 -16.88 4.45
C VAL A 152 22.11 -16.89 3.41
N PRO A 153 21.87 -16.57 2.14
CA PRO A 153 22.90 -16.53 1.10
C PRO A 153 23.97 -15.48 1.44
N CYS A 154 25.25 -15.82 1.21
CA CYS A 154 26.33 -14.85 1.36
C CYS A 154 26.16 -13.69 0.37
N CYS A 155 26.25 -12.47 0.89
CA CYS A 155 26.03 -11.26 0.10
C CYS A 155 26.57 -10.01 0.78
N ASN A 156 26.68 -8.95 -0.02
CA ASN A 156 26.86 -7.57 0.45
C ASN A 156 25.72 -6.71 -0.05
N ILE A 157 25.07 -5.99 0.87
CA ILE A 157 23.98 -5.06 0.59
C ILE A 157 24.34 -3.70 1.20
N ASP A 158 24.16 -2.63 0.42
CA ASP A 158 24.20 -1.23 0.88
C ASP A 158 22.87 -0.59 0.43
N ASP A 159 22.09 -0.07 1.38
CA ASP A 159 20.73 0.30 1.12
C ASP A 159 20.27 1.55 1.89
N LYS A 160 19.43 2.33 1.23
CA LYS A 160 18.80 3.53 1.78
C LYS A 160 17.61 3.95 0.94
N PRO A 161 16.62 4.65 1.54
CA PRO A 161 15.45 5.08 0.79
C PRO A 161 15.74 6.17 -0.24
N ARG A 162 15.00 6.12 -1.36
CA ARG A 162 14.95 7.21 -2.35
C ARG A 162 14.22 8.42 -1.81
N PHE A 163 13.06 8.21 -1.19
CA PHE A 163 12.18 9.24 -0.63
C PHE A 163 11.98 9.07 0.86
N LYS A 164 11.85 10.21 1.56
CA LYS A 164 11.55 10.23 3.00
C LYS A 164 10.10 9.87 3.33
N TYR A 165 9.16 10.06 2.37
CA TYR A 165 7.75 9.72 2.50
C TYR A 165 7.41 8.55 1.56
N ARG A 166 7.00 7.43 2.14
CA ARG A 166 6.57 6.22 1.42
C ARG A 166 5.26 5.79 2.04
N GLY A 167 4.17 6.24 1.41
CA GLY A 167 2.82 6.17 1.97
C GLY A 167 2.00 5.01 1.46
N MET A 168 1.07 4.59 2.31
CA MET A 168 -0.06 3.77 1.97
C MET A 168 -1.29 4.28 2.73
N HIS A 169 -2.31 4.63 1.99
CA HIS A 169 -3.58 5.13 2.51
C HIS A 169 -4.55 3.97 2.74
N LEU A 170 -5.44 4.13 3.71
CA LEU A 170 -6.63 3.27 3.85
C LEU A 170 -7.82 4.12 4.30
N ASP A 171 -8.85 4.13 3.49
CA ASP A 171 -10.16 4.59 3.89
C ASP A 171 -10.86 3.54 4.78
N VAL A 172 -11.38 4.01 5.92
CA VAL A 172 -12.16 3.19 6.85
C VAL A 172 -13.58 3.73 7.05
N CYS A 173 -13.95 4.75 6.26
CA CYS A 173 -15.24 5.43 6.35
C CYS A 173 -16.30 4.80 5.45
N LEU A 174 -15.91 4.51 4.22
CA LEU A 174 -16.76 3.82 3.25
C LEU A 174 -17.05 2.38 3.71
N HIS A 175 -16.01 1.63 4.14
CA HIS A 175 -16.16 0.41 4.92
C HIS A 175 -15.26 0.42 6.15
N TYR A 176 -15.81 0.00 7.29
CA TYR A 176 -15.09 -0.06 8.56
C TYR A 176 -14.32 -1.38 8.68
N PHE A 177 -13.10 -1.31 9.21
CA PHE A 177 -12.25 -2.46 9.50
C PHE A 177 -11.86 -2.47 10.98
N ASP A 178 -11.68 -3.66 11.54
CA ASP A 178 -11.29 -3.80 12.93
C ASP A 178 -9.78 -3.54 13.18
N LEU A 179 -9.41 -3.44 14.44
CA LEU A 179 -8.05 -3.12 14.84
C LEU A 179 -7.03 -4.20 14.44
N GLU A 180 -7.44 -5.47 14.42
CA GLU A 180 -6.56 -6.58 14.08
C GLU A 180 -6.17 -6.54 12.59
N PHE A 181 -7.13 -6.20 11.72
CA PHE A 181 -6.81 -5.97 10.32
C PHE A 181 -5.86 -4.77 10.13
N LEU A 182 -6.08 -3.67 10.85
CA LEU A 182 -5.19 -2.50 10.77
C LEU A 182 -3.77 -2.83 11.24
N LYS A 183 -3.60 -3.69 12.26
CA LYS A 183 -2.28 -4.18 12.68
C LYS A 183 -1.62 -5.02 11.60
N LYS A 184 -2.36 -5.95 10.99
CA LYS A 184 -1.88 -6.75 9.85
C LYS A 184 -1.47 -5.85 8.68
N TYR A 185 -2.28 -4.84 8.37
CA TYR A 185 -2.00 -3.86 7.32
C TYR A 185 -0.67 -3.13 7.56
N ILE A 186 -0.44 -2.68 8.80
CA ILE A 186 0.83 -2.05 9.22
C ILE A 186 2.00 -3.03 9.13
N ASP A 187 1.81 -4.31 9.49
CA ASP A 187 2.86 -5.34 9.38
C ASP A 187 3.30 -5.54 7.93
N ILE A 188 2.34 -5.58 7.01
CA ILE A 188 2.62 -5.74 5.58
C ILE A 188 3.31 -4.48 5.04
N MET A 189 2.86 -3.27 5.42
CA MET A 189 3.52 -2.01 5.08
C MET A 189 4.98 -2.01 5.53
N ALA A 190 5.22 -2.36 6.79
CA ALA A 190 6.55 -2.38 7.40
C ALA A 190 7.49 -3.39 6.71
N ALA A 191 6.97 -4.58 6.33
CA ALA A 191 7.72 -5.58 5.57
C ALA A 191 8.22 -5.07 4.20
N HIS A 192 7.53 -4.07 3.64
CA HIS A 192 7.88 -3.40 2.38
C HIS A 192 8.53 -2.02 2.57
N LYS A 193 8.98 -1.70 3.79
CA LYS A 193 9.65 -0.43 4.14
C LYS A 193 8.80 0.82 3.85
N VAL A 194 7.46 0.67 3.84
CA VAL A 194 6.50 1.77 3.80
C VAL A 194 6.40 2.37 5.19
N ASN A 195 6.58 3.71 5.32
CA ASN A 195 6.79 4.35 6.62
C ASN A 195 5.70 5.38 6.97
N ARG A 196 4.68 5.54 6.14
CA ARG A 196 3.55 6.44 6.40
C ARG A 196 2.25 5.70 6.17
N PHE A 197 1.44 5.58 7.21
CA PHE A 197 0.06 5.10 7.12
C PHE A 197 -0.86 6.31 7.12
N HIS A 198 -1.44 6.63 5.96
CA HIS A 198 -2.44 7.66 5.83
C HIS A 198 -3.81 7.05 6.16
N TRP A 199 -4.38 7.44 7.29
CA TRP A 199 -5.60 6.86 7.84
C TRP A 199 -6.78 7.81 7.68
N HIS A 200 -7.64 7.51 6.70
CA HIS A 200 -8.81 8.32 6.37
C HIS A 200 -9.97 8.01 7.32
N LEU A 201 -10.24 8.93 8.27
CA LEU A 201 -11.06 8.70 9.46
C LEU A 201 -12.44 9.35 9.41
N THR A 202 -12.70 10.25 8.48
CA THR A 202 -13.96 11.00 8.38
C THR A 202 -14.40 11.20 6.95
N GLU A 203 -15.68 10.95 6.67
CA GLU A 203 -16.27 11.01 5.34
C GLU A 203 -17.80 11.23 5.43
N ASP A 204 -18.46 11.48 4.33
CA ASP A 204 -19.91 11.64 4.22
C ASP A 204 -20.68 10.39 4.70
N GLN A 205 -20.09 9.19 4.56
CA GLN A 205 -20.71 7.90 4.89
C GLN A 205 -20.41 7.42 6.30
N GLY A 206 -19.53 8.12 7.04
CA GLY A 206 -19.24 7.77 8.43
C GLY A 206 -18.09 8.54 9.06
N TRP A 207 -18.21 8.75 10.35
CA TRP A 207 -17.16 9.28 11.22
C TRP A 207 -16.58 8.17 12.08
N ARG A 208 -15.26 7.96 12.06
CA ARG A 208 -14.63 6.77 12.65
C ARG A 208 -13.79 7.02 13.90
N LEU A 209 -13.59 8.26 14.31
CA LEU A 209 -12.75 8.61 15.46
C LEU A 209 -13.58 9.09 16.65
N GLU A 210 -13.35 8.52 17.83
CA GLU A 210 -13.95 9.02 19.08
C GLU A 210 -13.42 10.42 19.42
N ILE A 211 -14.34 11.39 19.50
CA ILE A 211 -14.09 12.74 20.01
C ILE A 211 -14.96 12.94 21.25
N LYS A 212 -14.34 12.96 22.42
CA LYS A 212 -15.05 12.95 23.71
C LYS A 212 -15.89 14.20 23.92
N LYS A 213 -15.44 15.34 23.38
CA LYS A 213 -16.18 16.58 23.42
C LYS A 213 -17.44 16.56 22.54
N TYR A 214 -17.45 15.74 21.51
CA TYR A 214 -18.54 15.66 20.53
C TYR A 214 -19.05 14.21 20.36
N PRO A 215 -19.72 13.62 21.39
CA PRO A 215 -20.05 12.19 21.41
C PRO A 215 -21.01 11.75 20.30
N LEU A 216 -21.85 12.63 19.76
CA LEU A 216 -22.75 12.29 18.66
C LEU A 216 -22.00 11.85 17.39
N LEU A 217 -20.74 12.26 17.21
CA LEU A 217 -19.92 11.83 16.08
C LEU A 217 -19.76 10.30 16.03
N THR A 218 -19.66 9.65 17.20
CA THR A 218 -19.58 8.20 17.30
C THR A 218 -20.89 7.53 17.71
N GLU A 219 -21.78 8.20 18.43
CA GLU A 219 -23.11 7.66 18.75
C GLU A 219 -24.00 7.57 17.50
N LYS A 220 -23.97 8.58 16.63
CA LYS A 220 -24.80 8.72 15.43
C LYS A 220 -23.97 8.71 14.14
N GLY A 221 -22.93 9.53 14.06
CA GLY A 221 -22.16 9.77 12.83
C GLY A 221 -21.39 8.57 12.31
N GLN A 222 -21.13 7.56 13.15
CA GLN A 222 -20.55 6.29 12.70
C GLN A 222 -21.51 5.46 11.84
N TRP A 223 -22.84 5.68 11.94
CA TRP A 223 -23.85 4.82 11.35
C TRP A 223 -24.44 5.38 10.07
N ARG A 224 -24.53 4.55 9.04
CA ARG A 224 -25.47 4.72 7.93
C ARG A 224 -26.49 3.59 7.92
N LYS A 225 -27.71 3.88 7.48
CA LYS A 225 -28.84 2.93 7.57
C LYS A 225 -28.77 1.76 6.59
N GLU A 226 -28.07 1.94 5.48
CA GLU A 226 -27.92 0.98 4.39
C GLU A 226 -26.76 1.41 3.50
N THR A 227 -26.33 0.54 2.59
CA THR A 227 -25.26 0.83 1.63
C THR A 227 -25.72 0.56 0.20
N VAL A 228 -25.33 1.41 -0.75
CA VAL A 228 -25.55 1.17 -2.18
C VAL A 228 -24.85 -0.11 -2.63
N VAL A 229 -25.56 -0.94 -3.41
CA VAL A 229 -25.05 -2.21 -3.95
C VAL A 229 -24.77 -2.07 -5.44
N GLY A 230 -23.64 -2.63 -5.89
CA GLY A 230 -23.22 -2.53 -7.29
C GLY A 230 -22.61 -1.18 -7.63
N SER A 231 -22.81 -0.70 -8.87
CA SER A 231 -22.23 0.57 -9.29
C SER A 231 -22.83 1.76 -8.53
N LEU A 232 -22.04 2.84 -8.46
CA LEU A 232 -22.41 4.13 -7.85
C LEU A 232 -23.84 4.61 -8.21
N SER A 233 -24.29 4.33 -9.44
CA SER A 233 -25.58 4.77 -9.98
C SER A 233 -26.66 3.68 -9.97
N SER A 234 -26.47 2.55 -9.30
CA SER A 234 -27.41 1.41 -9.35
C SER A 234 -28.77 1.74 -8.75
N GLY A 235 -28.82 2.61 -7.74
CA GLY A 235 -30.03 2.90 -6.99
C GLY A 235 -30.58 1.74 -6.17
N VAL A 236 -29.81 0.65 -6.02
CA VAL A 236 -30.14 -0.52 -5.20
C VAL A 236 -29.38 -0.44 -3.88
N TYR A 237 -30.04 -0.76 -2.76
CA TYR A 237 -29.47 -0.71 -1.42
C TYR A 237 -29.64 -2.06 -0.73
N ASP A 238 -28.71 -2.39 0.18
CA ASP A 238 -28.70 -3.65 0.92
C ASP A 238 -29.70 -3.67 2.10
N GLY A 239 -30.14 -2.50 2.58
CA GLY A 239 -31.01 -2.36 3.75
C GLY A 239 -30.33 -2.78 5.06
N ILE A 240 -29.00 -2.86 5.10
CA ILE A 240 -28.20 -3.30 6.25
C ILE A 240 -27.47 -2.11 6.84
N PRO A 241 -27.73 -1.75 8.13
CA PRO A 241 -26.96 -0.71 8.81
C PRO A 241 -25.46 -1.05 8.83
N HIS A 242 -24.63 -0.08 8.45
CA HIS A 242 -23.18 -0.19 8.52
C HIS A 242 -22.60 0.88 9.44
N GLY A 243 -21.63 0.51 10.28
CA GLY A 243 -20.97 1.42 11.20
C GLY A 243 -19.82 0.79 11.94
N GLY A 244 -19.15 1.59 12.73
CA GLY A 244 -17.99 1.25 13.52
C GLY A 244 -17.17 2.51 13.78
N TYR A 245 -16.40 2.53 14.85
CA TYR A 245 -15.47 3.62 15.17
C TYR A 245 -14.33 3.09 16.03
N TYR A 246 -13.29 3.88 16.16
CA TYR A 246 -12.14 3.58 17.01
C TYR A 246 -12.18 4.46 18.25
N THR A 247 -12.10 3.83 19.43
CA THR A 247 -11.93 4.53 20.68
C THR A 247 -10.54 5.17 20.76
N GLN A 248 -10.40 6.20 21.58
CA GLN A 248 -9.07 6.84 21.76
C GLN A 248 -8.02 5.86 22.28
N GLU A 249 -8.42 4.89 23.10
CA GLU A 249 -7.53 3.83 23.59
C GLU A 249 -7.07 2.91 22.46
N GLN A 250 -7.96 2.51 21.56
CA GLN A 250 -7.61 1.73 20.36
C GLN A 250 -6.69 2.51 19.42
N VAL A 251 -6.93 3.80 19.25
CA VAL A 251 -6.04 4.67 18.45
C VAL A 251 -4.64 4.72 19.05
N LYS A 252 -4.52 4.94 20.37
CA LYS A 252 -3.23 4.96 21.07
C LYS A 252 -2.48 3.62 20.93
N GLU A 253 -3.22 2.51 21.05
CA GLU A 253 -2.66 1.17 20.84
C GLU A 253 -2.10 1.01 19.42
N LEU A 254 -2.89 1.41 18.40
CA LEU A 254 -2.46 1.30 17.00
C LEU A 254 -1.28 2.23 16.69
N VAL A 255 -1.30 3.46 17.20
CA VAL A 255 -0.19 4.42 17.03
C VAL A 255 1.10 3.87 17.61
N LYS A 256 1.04 3.26 18.82
CA LYS A 256 2.21 2.62 19.41
C LYS A 256 2.67 1.42 18.58
N TYR A 257 1.75 0.57 18.14
CA TYR A 257 2.03 -0.61 17.33
C TYR A 257 2.75 -0.24 16.02
N ALA A 258 2.28 0.82 15.36
CA ALA A 258 2.89 1.36 14.15
C ALA A 258 4.28 1.95 14.43
N ALA A 259 4.42 2.73 15.50
CA ALA A 259 5.69 3.35 15.89
C ALA A 259 6.78 2.28 16.20
N ASP A 260 6.39 1.19 16.83
CA ASP A 260 7.30 0.06 17.11
C ASP A 260 7.85 -0.59 15.82
N ARG A 261 7.20 -0.33 14.65
CA ARG A 261 7.56 -0.78 13.29
C ARG A 261 8.04 0.34 12.38
N TYR A 262 8.33 1.51 12.94
CA TYR A 262 8.78 2.71 12.20
C TYR A 262 7.77 3.18 11.14
N VAL A 263 6.49 2.93 11.37
CA VAL A 263 5.38 3.48 10.60
C VAL A 263 4.74 4.62 11.38
N THR A 264 4.68 5.81 10.78
CA THR A 264 3.97 6.97 11.35
C THR A 264 2.56 7.01 10.79
N ILE A 265 1.54 7.05 11.66
CA ILE A 265 0.16 7.24 11.24
C ILE A 265 -0.10 8.72 11.02
N ILE A 266 -0.60 9.08 9.84
CA ILE A 266 -1.07 10.41 9.48
C ILE A 266 -2.60 10.37 9.48
N PRO A 267 -3.27 10.98 10.47
CA PRO A 267 -4.74 11.00 10.48
C PRO A 267 -5.25 12.00 9.45
N GLU A 268 -6.35 11.63 8.77
CA GLU A 268 -7.10 12.54 7.92
C GLU A 268 -8.45 12.89 8.56
N ILE A 269 -8.69 14.18 8.67
CA ILE A 269 -9.97 14.78 9.09
C ILE A 269 -10.40 15.73 7.98
N GLU A 270 -11.41 15.34 7.27
CA GLU A 270 -11.91 16.04 6.09
C GLU A 270 -12.49 17.42 6.40
N LEU A 271 -12.05 18.38 5.60
CA LEU A 271 -12.59 19.75 5.57
C LEU A 271 -12.26 20.47 4.24
N PRO A 272 -13.09 21.38 3.72
CA PRO A 272 -14.45 21.69 4.17
C PRO A 272 -15.52 20.77 3.54
N GLY A 273 -15.14 19.94 2.55
CA GLY A 273 -15.96 18.90 1.93
C GLY A 273 -16.10 17.66 2.81
N HIS A 274 -16.73 16.62 2.29
CA HIS A 274 -16.88 15.30 2.91
C HIS A 274 -17.29 15.33 4.40
N ALA A 275 -18.18 16.28 4.73
CA ALA A 275 -18.54 16.66 6.10
C ALA A 275 -19.94 16.17 6.54
N LEU A 276 -20.65 15.43 5.67
CA LEU A 276 -22.09 15.15 5.88
C LEU A 276 -22.34 14.31 7.14
N ALA A 277 -21.46 13.35 7.49
CA ALA A 277 -21.62 12.59 8.72
C ALA A 277 -21.54 13.48 9.98
N ALA A 278 -20.61 14.43 10.02
CA ALA A 278 -20.51 15.41 11.11
C ALA A 278 -21.70 16.37 11.12
N ILE A 279 -22.10 16.88 9.94
CA ILE A 279 -23.26 17.76 9.79
C ILE A 279 -24.57 17.05 10.20
N ALA A 280 -24.70 15.75 9.92
CA ALA A 280 -25.85 14.96 10.37
C ALA A 280 -25.93 14.86 11.90
N CYS A 281 -24.79 14.96 12.60
CA CYS A 281 -24.72 14.99 14.07
C CYS A 281 -24.95 16.39 14.63
N TYR A 282 -24.38 17.40 14.00
CA TYR A 282 -24.35 18.80 14.41
C TYR A 282 -24.76 19.70 13.23
N PRO A 283 -26.08 19.83 12.95
CA PRO A 283 -26.58 20.56 11.78
C PRO A 283 -26.16 22.02 11.69
N GLU A 284 -25.83 22.62 12.81
CA GLU A 284 -25.30 23.99 12.91
C GLU A 284 -23.95 24.19 12.22
N LEU A 285 -23.22 23.13 11.90
CA LEU A 285 -21.98 23.18 11.15
C LEU A 285 -22.21 23.48 9.66
N SER A 286 -23.44 23.27 9.17
CA SER A 286 -23.85 23.50 7.79
C SER A 286 -24.24 24.95 7.52
N CYS A 287 -24.50 25.26 6.25
CA CYS A 287 -25.11 26.55 5.85
C CYS A 287 -26.61 26.69 6.20
N GLY A 288 -27.23 25.68 6.82
CA GLY A 288 -28.64 25.71 7.21
C GLY A 288 -29.63 25.77 6.03
N LEU A 289 -29.27 25.17 4.89
CA LEU A 289 -30.08 25.18 3.68
C LEU A 289 -31.08 24.01 3.61
N GLU A 290 -31.01 23.08 4.52
CA GLU A 290 -31.87 21.89 4.59
C GLU A 290 -32.39 21.71 6.02
N ASP A 291 -33.62 21.15 6.12
CA ASP A 291 -34.27 20.95 7.43
C ASP A 291 -33.76 19.70 8.15
N HIS A 292 -33.11 18.78 7.43
CA HIS A 292 -32.65 17.51 7.97
C HIS A 292 -31.43 16.98 7.23
N TYR A 293 -30.48 16.39 7.96
CA TYR A 293 -29.28 15.77 7.44
C TYR A 293 -29.15 14.34 7.96
N GLU A 294 -28.78 13.42 7.08
CA GLU A 294 -28.47 12.02 7.37
C GLU A 294 -27.10 11.67 6.81
N THR A 295 -26.39 10.75 7.46
CA THR A 295 -25.17 10.13 6.94
C THR A 295 -25.44 9.48 5.59
N ALA A 296 -24.55 9.66 4.64
CA ALA A 296 -24.72 9.17 3.26
C ALA A 296 -24.78 7.64 3.19
N THR A 297 -25.64 7.13 2.29
CA THR A 297 -25.82 5.68 2.05
C THR A 297 -25.30 5.24 0.69
N ARG A 298 -24.72 6.16 -0.07
CA ARG A 298 -24.12 5.94 -1.38
C ARG A 298 -22.80 6.66 -1.48
N TRP A 299 -22.03 6.27 -2.47
CA TRP A 299 -20.75 6.90 -2.80
C TRP A 299 -20.94 8.21 -3.59
N GLY A 300 -19.92 9.06 -3.60
CA GLY A 300 -19.85 10.27 -4.42
C GLY A 300 -19.83 11.57 -3.63
N ILE A 301 -19.79 12.68 -4.35
CA ILE A 301 -19.63 14.02 -3.83
C ILE A 301 -20.97 14.58 -3.35
N PHE A 302 -21.00 15.13 -2.15
CA PHE A 302 -22.22 15.74 -1.56
C PHE A 302 -22.06 17.25 -1.44
N LYS A 303 -23.18 17.97 -1.63
CA LYS A 303 -23.20 19.44 -1.57
C LYS A 303 -23.14 20.02 -0.15
N GLN A 304 -23.32 19.18 0.86
CA GLN A 304 -23.27 19.55 2.27
C GLN A 304 -21.82 19.65 2.71
N VAL A 305 -21.35 20.88 2.92
CA VAL A 305 -19.98 21.19 3.32
C VAL A 305 -20.03 22.05 4.58
N TYR A 306 -18.95 22.09 5.33
CA TYR A 306 -18.83 22.99 6.48
C TYR A 306 -19.03 24.44 6.07
N CYS A 307 -19.87 25.16 6.84
CA CYS A 307 -20.06 26.59 6.67
C CYS A 307 -18.95 27.34 7.41
N PRO A 308 -18.26 28.32 6.81
CA PRO A 308 -17.16 29.05 7.43
C PRO A 308 -17.64 30.05 8.51
N LYS A 309 -18.30 29.53 9.55
CA LYS A 309 -18.74 30.24 10.75
C LYS A 309 -17.70 30.09 11.85
N GLU A 310 -17.67 31.02 12.80
CA GLU A 310 -16.78 30.92 13.95
C GLU A 310 -17.00 29.64 14.75
N SER A 311 -18.28 29.27 14.99
CA SER A 311 -18.63 28.02 15.67
C SER A 311 -18.15 26.75 14.95
N THR A 312 -18.04 26.78 13.62
CA THR A 312 -17.49 25.66 12.85
C THR A 312 -15.97 25.56 13.04
N PHE A 313 -15.28 26.69 13.07
CA PHE A 313 -13.85 26.70 13.37
C PHE A 313 -13.58 26.26 14.80
N GLU A 314 -14.37 26.72 15.78
CA GLU A 314 -14.28 26.27 17.17
C GLU A 314 -14.50 24.75 17.29
N PHE A 315 -15.49 24.21 16.58
CA PHE A 315 -15.71 22.75 16.52
C PHE A 315 -14.49 22.01 15.95
N LEU A 316 -13.94 22.45 14.82
CA LEU A 316 -12.78 21.81 14.20
C LEU A 316 -11.52 21.96 15.06
N GLU A 317 -11.31 23.13 15.67
CA GLU A 317 -10.21 23.37 16.61
C GLU A 317 -10.25 22.41 17.79
N ASP A 318 -11.45 22.18 18.37
CA ASP A 318 -11.66 21.21 19.44
C ASP A 318 -11.41 19.75 18.99
N VAL A 319 -11.86 19.39 17.78
CA VAL A 319 -11.59 18.07 17.19
C VAL A 319 -10.08 17.86 17.02
N PHE A 320 -9.39 18.85 16.45
CA PHE A 320 -7.94 18.75 16.26
C PHE A 320 -7.17 18.74 17.58
N ASP A 321 -7.63 19.40 18.64
CA ASP A 321 -6.98 19.31 19.94
C ASP A 321 -6.97 17.87 20.48
N GLU A 322 -8.07 17.11 20.33
CA GLU A 322 -8.09 15.68 20.70
C GLU A 322 -7.24 14.83 19.72
N VAL A 323 -7.25 15.14 18.42
CA VAL A 323 -6.40 14.47 17.42
C VAL A 323 -4.91 14.64 17.76
N PHE A 324 -4.47 15.82 18.17
CA PHE A 324 -3.06 16.06 18.54
C PHE A 324 -2.59 15.29 19.77
N GLU A 325 -3.51 14.98 20.69
CA GLU A 325 -3.21 14.13 21.86
C GLU A 325 -3.06 12.64 21.48
N LEU A 326 -3.74 12.22 20.40
CA LEU A 326 -3.76 10.83 19.96
C LEU A 326 -2.62 10.51 18.98
N PHE A 327 -2.30 11.44 18.09
CA PHE A 327 -1.35 11.22 16.99
C PHE A 327 -0.10 12.08 17.16
N PRO A 328 1.07 11.47 17.35
CA PRO A 328 2.35 12.20 17.46
C PRO A 328 2.86 12.72 16.11
N SER A 329 2.21 12.39 15.00
CA SER A 329 2.61 12.81 13.66
C SER A 329 2.76 14.33 13.55
N GLU A 330 3.85 14.78 12.94
CA GLU A 330 4.03 16.17 12.57
C GLU A 330 3.02 16.62 11.50
N LEU A 331 2.60 15.68 10.63
CA LEU A 331 1.65 15.93 9.55
C LEU A 331 0.23 15.53 9.96
N ILE A 332 -0.72 16.39 9.60
CA ILE A 332 -2.16 16.14 9.69
C ILE A 332 -2.73 16.32 8.28
N HIS A 333 -3.42 15.29 7.77
CA HIS A 333 -4.11 15.42 6.51
C HIS A 333 -5.49 16.04 6.74
N ILE A 334 -5.85 17.03 5.93
CA ILE A 334 -7.08 17.82 6.09
C ILE A 334 -8.09 17.58 4.95
N GLY A 335 -7.82 16.62 4.06
CA GLY A 335 -8.60 16.44 2.84
C GLY A 335 -8.48 17.64 1.92
N GLY A 336 -9.57 18.37 1.74
CA GLY A 336 -9.63 19.61 0.97
C GLY A 336 -10.10 19.42 -0.46
N ASP A 337 -10.34 18.19 -0.86
CA ASP A 337 -10.80 17.78 -2.17
C ASP A 337 -12.33 17.95 -2.34
N GLU A 338 -12.76 17.87 -3.57
CA GLU A 338 -14.14 17.73 -4.04
C GLU A 338 -15.18 18.61 -3.31
N CYS A 339 -14.77 19.75 -2.75
CA CYS A 339 -15.64 20.65 -2.00
C CYS A 339 -16.59 21.41 -2.94
N PRO A 340 -17.91 21.09 -3.04
CA PRO A 340 -18.84 21.79 -3.89
C PRO A 340 -19.16 23.19 -3.40
N LYS A 341 -19.17 24.16 -4.28
CA LYS A 341 -19.37 25.58 -3.94
C LYS A 341 -20.86 25.99 -3.86
N ALA A 342 -21.78 25.07 -4.20
CA ALA A 342 -23.22 25.38 -4.32
C ALA A 342 -23.83 25.88 -3.01
N SER A 343 -23.52 25.24 -1.88
CA SER A 343 -24.02 25.64 -0.56
C SER A 343 -23.54 27.02 -0.16
N TRP A 344 -22.26 27.34 -0.37
CA TRP A 344 -21.69 28.66 -0.07
C TRP A 344 -22.26 29.76 -0.98
N LYS A 345 -22.53 29.45 -2.27
CA LYS A 345 -23.19 30.39 -3.21
C LYS A 345 -24.59 30.75 -2.76
N ALA A 346 -25.33 29.80 -2.23
CA ALA A 346 -26.71 30.00 -1.76
C ALA A 346 -26.79 30.59 -0.34
N CYS A 347 -25.73 30.54 0.45
CA CYS A 347 -25.70 30.97 1.84
C CYS A 347 -25.45 32.48 1.96
N PRO A 348 -26.42 33.28 2.52
CA PRO A 348 -26.23 34.71 2.69
C PRO A 348 -25.03 35.09 3.56
N ASP A 349 -24.73 34.30 4.59
CA ASP A 349 -23.63 34.55 5.51
C ASP A 349 -22.27 34.31 4.84
N CYS A 350 -22.15 33.23 4.03
CA CYS A 350 -20.95 32.98 3.22
C CYS A 350 -20.71 34.12 2.23
N GLN A 351 -21.78 34.59 1.55
CA GLN A 351 -21.70 35.70 0.61
C GLN A 351 -21.35 37.04 1.32
N ALA A 352 -21.84 37.23 2.53
CA ALA A 352 -21.46 38.38 3.36
C ALA A 352 -20.00 38.30 3.79
N LEU A 353 -19.51 37.12 4.15
CA LEU A 353 -18.11 36.88 4.53
C LEU A 353 -17.16 37.12 3.36
N ILE A 354 -17.48 36.63 2.15
CA ILE A 354 -16.72 36.90 0.91
C ILE A 354 -16.57 38.41 0.71
N ARG A 355 -17.68 39.18 0.79
CA ARG A 355 -17.64 40.64 0.65
C ARG A 355 -16.83 41.32 1.76
N LYS A 356 -17.00 40.88 3.01
CA LYS A 356 -16.29 41.42 4.19
C LYS A 356 -14.80 41.25 4.08
N LEU A 357 -14.36 40.09 3.60
CA LEU A 357 -12.92 39.75 3.46
C LEU A 357 -12.32 40.23 2.14
N GLY A 358 -13.15 40.75 1.20
CA GLY A 358 -12.71 41.17 -0.13
C GLY A 358 -12.27 40.02 -1.03
N LEU A 359 -12.81 38.81 -0.78
CA LEU A 359 -12.53 37.62 -1.58
C LEU A 359 -13.27 37.72 -2.93
N LYS A 360 -12.69 37.08 -3.93
CA LYS A 360 -13.22 37.09 -5.30
C LYS A 360 -14.44 36.16 -5.46
N ASP A 361 -14.35 34.96 -4.90
CA ASP A 361 -15.34 33.92 -5.07
C ASP A 361 -15.25 32.84 -3.97
N GLU A 362 -15.99 31.75 -4.12
CA GLU A 362 -16.03 30.64 -3.18
C GLU A 362 -14.75 29.78 -3.21
N TYR A 363 -13.92 29.86 -4.24
CA TYR A 363 -12.61 29.21 -4.26
C TYR A 363 -11.63 29.93 -3.31
N GLU A 364 -11.64 31.26 -3.33
CA GLU A 364 -10.87 32.03 -2.34
C GLU A 364 -11.46 31.88 -0.92
N LEU A 365 -12.78 31.62 -0.78
CA LEU A 365 -13.38 31.26 0.51
C LEU A 365 -12.89 29.91 1.03
N GLN A 366 -12.67 28.92 0.16
CA GLN A 366 -12.04 27.64 0.55
C GLN A 366 -10.59 27.87 0.98
N SER A 367 -9.83 28.66 0.23
CA SER A 367 -8.47 29.02 0.61
C SER A 367 -8.42 29.73 1.97
N TYR A 368 -9.35 30.64 2.23
CA TYR A 368 -9.52 31.26 3.57
C TYR A 368 -9.78 30.22 4.65
N PHE A 369 -10.69 29.27 4.41
CA PHE A 369 -11.03 28.19 5.35
C PHE A 369 -9.78 27.37 5.68
N VAL A 370 -9.10 26.87 4.66
CA VAL A 370 -7.88 26.05 4.80
C VAL A 370 -6.78 26.86 5.50
N THR A 371 -6.54 28.10 5.12
CA THR A 371 -5.52 28.96 5.75
C THR A 371 -5.83 29.23 7.23
N ARG A 372 -7.12 29.37 7.60
CA ARG A 372 -7.54 29.53 8.99
C ARG A 372 -7.20 28.28 9.81
N MET A 373 -7.50 27.10 9.28
CA MET A 373 -7.20 25.83 9.96
C MET A 373 -5.70 25.55 9.98
N GLU A 374 -4.97 25.83 8.88
CA GLU A 374 -3.51 25.74 8.86
C GLU A 374 -2.87 26.57 9.98
N LYS A 375 -3.30 27.82 10.13
CA LYS A 375 -2.77 28.71 11.16
C LYS A 375 -2.99 28.13 12.57
N TYR A 376 -4.15 27.53 12.83
CA TYR A 376 -4.44 26.87 14.09
C TYR A 376 -3.53 25.65 14.30
N ILE A 377 -3.48 24.75 13.33
CA ILE A 377 -2.69 23.52 13.35
C ILE A 377 -1.20 23.83 13.52
N ASN A 378 -0.69 24.83 12.80
CA ASN A 378 0.71 25.29 12.92
C ASN A 378 1.01 25.87 14.31
N SER A 379 0.02 26.55 14.95
CA SER A 379 0.17 27.08 16.32
C SER A 379 0.38 25.98 17.37
N LYS A 380 -0.02 24.74 17.04
CA LYS A 380 0.17 23.54 17.87
C LYS A 380 1.45 22.75 17.50
N GLY A 381 2.28 23.30 16.63
CA GLY A 381 3.54 22.69 16.19
C GLY A 381 3.36 21.56 15.16
N ARG A 382 2.22 21.52 14.46
CA ARG A 382 1.92 20.55 13.41
C ARG A 382 1.87 21.24 12.05
N GLN A 383 1.93 20.46 10.96
CA GLN A 383 1.81 20.92 9.58
C GLN A 383 0.65 20.23 8.89
N ILE A 384 -0.01 20.94 7.97
CA ILE A 384 -1.05 20.34 7.14
C ILE A 384 -0.47 19.74 5.86
N ILE A 385 -1.12 18.68 5.41
CA ILE A 385 -1.07 18.17 4.05
C ILE A 385 -2.51 18.02 3.57
N GLY A 386 -2.78 18.23 2.29
CA GLY A 386 -4.11 18.05 1.72
C GLY A 386 -4.03 17.70 0.25
N TRP A 387 -5.14 17.23 -0.29
CA TRP A 387 -5.28 16.92 -1.71
C TRP A 387 -5.06 18.17 -2.57
N ASP A 388 -4.66 18.02 -3.83
CA ASP A 388 -4.17 19.15 -4.64
C ASP A 388 -5.23 20.20 -5.00
N GLU A 389 -6.51 20.01 -4.67
CA GLU A 389 -7.53 21.07 -4.73
C GLU A 389 -7.32 22.20 -3.70
N ILE A 390 -6.52 22.01 -2.66
CA ILE A 390 -6.14 23.11 -1.76
C ILE A 390 -5.32 24.22 -2.46
N LEU A 391 -4.81 23.95 -3.67
CA LEU A 391 -4.20 24.95 -4.55
C LEU A 391 -5.22 25.97 -5.10
N GLN A 392 -6.52 25.60 -5.12
CA GLN A 392 -7.56 26.45 -5.67
C GLN A 392 -7.82 27.66 -4.77
N GLY A 393 -7.82 28.84 -5.36
CA GLY A 393 -8.03 30.10 -4.62
C GLY A 393 -6.80 30.61 -3.83
N GLY A 394 -5.69 29.85 -3.83
CA GLY A 394 -4.43 30.16 -3.18
C GLY A 394 -4.03 29.14 -2.12
N LEU A 395 -2.79 28.67 -2.19
CA LEU A 395 -2.25 27.69 -1.26
C LEU A 395 -1.86 28.34 0.08
N ALA A 396 -2.20 27.69 1.18
CA ALA A 396 -1.79 28.12 2.52
C ALA A 396 -0.25 28.04 2.66
N PRO A 397 0.42 28.98 3.38
CA PRO A 397 1.86 29.21 3.26
C PRO A 397 2.78 28.03 3.58
N ASN A 398 2.38 27.14 4.51
CA ASN A 398 3.20 26.01 4.95
C ASN A 398 2.56 24.65 4.61
N ALA A 399 1.49 24.65 3.82
CA ALA A 399 0.81 23.42 3.44
C ALA A 399 1.69 22.56 2.54
N LYS A 400 1.66 21.25 2.78
CA LYS A 400 2.14 20.24 1.83
C LYS A 400 0.98 19.81 0.94
N VAL A 401 1.29 19.30 -0.24
CA VAL A 401 0.28 18.93 -1.24
C VAL A 401 0.40 17.44 -1.56
N MET A 402 -0.74 16.74 -1.53
CA MET A 402 -0.86 15.40 -2.09
C MET A 402 -1.51 15.49 -3.47
N SER A 403 -0.75 15.14 -4.51
CA SER A 403 -1.19 15.31 -5.90
C SER A 403 -1.87 14.05 -6.39
N TRP A 404 -3.22 14.06 -6.46
CA TRP A 404 -4.04 12.90 -6.87
C TRP A 404 -4.75 13.07 -8.21
N LEU A 405 -5.15 14.30 -8.59
CA LEU A 405 -5.83 14.56 -9.87
C LEU A 405 -4.92 14.27 -11.08
N GLY A 406 -3.63 14.19 -10.86
CA GLY A 406 -2.59 13.95 -11.85
C GLY A 406 -1.26 14.51 -11.36
N GLU A 407 -0.37 14.85 -12.28
CA GLU A 407 0.94 15.43 -11.91
C GLU A 407 0.90 16.97 -11.80
N GLU A 408 -0.08 17.61 -12.42
CA GLU A 408 -0.14 19.08 -12.56
C GLU A 408 -0.20 19.80 -11.21
N GLY A 409 -0.96 19.28 -10.25
CA GLY A 409 -1.05 19.82 -8.90
C GLY A 409 0.31 19.79 -8.21
N GLY A 410 0.97 18.63 -8.25
CA GLY A 410 2.31 18.45 -7.70
C GLY A 410 3.36 19.34 -8.35
N ILE A 411 3.34 19.46 -9.68
CA ILE A 411 4.23 20.36 -10.42
C ILE A 411 4.04 21.81 -9.94
N LYS A 412 2.80 22.29 -9.87
CA LYS A 412 2.49 23.65 -9.42
C LYS A 412 2.93 23.93 -7.98
N ALA A 413 2.74 22.95 -7.08
CA ALA A 413 3.15 23.04 -5.69
C ALA A 413 4.69 23.07 -5.56
N ALA A 414 5.39 22.15 -6.24
CA ALA A 414 6.85 22.11 -6.25
C ALA A 414 7.49 23.41 -6.81
N GLN A 415 6.90 23.99 -7.86
CA GLN A 415 7.31 25.28 -8.41
C GLN A 415 7.08 26.45 -7.45
N GLN A 416 6.15 26.33 -6.51
CA GLN A 416 5.92 27.28 -5.42
C GLN A 416 6.73 26.93 -4.15
N HIS A 417 7.62 25.95 -4.22
CA HIS A 417 8.48 25.48 -3.13
C HIS A 417 7.71 24.83 -1.96
N HIS A 418 6.57 24.21 -2.26
CA HIS A 418 5.85 23.37 -1.31
C HIS A 418 6.22 21.90 -1.49
N GLU A 419 6.37 21.18 -0.39
CA GLU A 419 6.63 19.75 -0.42
C GLU A 419 5.40 18.99 -0.94
N VAL A 420 5.65 17.96 -1.77
CA VAL A 420 4.64 17.22 -2.51
C VAL A 420 4.81 15.73 -2.31
N VAL A 421 3.70 15.05 -2.07
CA VAL A 421 3.57 13.58 -2.18
C VAL A 421 2.81 13.28 -3.48
N MET A 422 3.37 12.41 -4.32
CA MET A 422 2.76 12.04 -5.60
C MET A 422 1.89 10.80 -5.43
N SER A 423 0.60 10.95 -5.73
CA SER A 423 -0.42 9.90 -5.65
C SER A 423 -1.43 9.98 -6.81
N PRO A 424 -1.00 10.19 -8.09
CA PRO A 424 -1.93 10.41 -9.19
C PRO A 424 -2.84 9.21 -9.41
N HIS A 425 -4.17 9.45 -9.46
CA HIS A 425 -5.16 8.38 -9.44
C HIS A 425 -5.02 7.38 -10.61
N GLN A 426 -4.59 7.83 -11.79
CA GLN A 426 -4.35 6.93 -12.93
C GLN A 426 -3.14 6.01 -12.74
N LYS A 427 -2.35 6.21 -11.68
CA LYS A 427 -1.09 5.51 -11.43
C LYS A 427 -1.07 4.78 -10.09
N TYR A 428 -1.60 5.38 -9.02
CA TYR A 428 -1.40 4.92 -7.66
C TYR A 428 -2.70 4.71 -6.85
N TYR A 429 -3.88 4.77 -7.51
CA TYR A 429 -5.15 4.37 -6.87
C TYR A 429 -5.35 2.86 -6.99
N LEU A 430 -5.42 2.20 -5.85
CA LEU A 430 -5.52 0.75 -5.70
C LEU A 430 -6.97 0.24 -5.71
N ASP A 431 -7.94 1.12 -5.74
CA ASP A 431 -9.37 0.85 -5.92
C ASP A 431 -9.79 0.70 -7.40
N TYR A 432 -8.83 0.89 -8.34
CA TYR A 432 -9.04 0.68 -9.77
C TYR A 432 -8.82 -0.77 -10.17
N TRP A 433 -9.52 -1.24 -11.23
CA TRP A 433 -9.26 -2.56 -11.79
C TRP A 433 -7.78 -2.75 -12.11
N GLN A 434 -7.27 -3.92 -11.75
CA GLN A 434 -5.87 -4.25 -12.02
C GLN A 434 -5.66 -5.10 -13.27
N ALA A 435 -6.78 -5.60 -13.85
CA ALA A 435 -6.80 -6.37 -15.10
C ALA A 435 -8.12 -6.10 -15.88
N ASP A 436 -8.56 -7.03 -16.74
CA ASP A 436 -9.78 -6.89 -17.53
C ASP A 436 -11.03 -6.74 -16.63
N PRO A 437 -11.75 -5.61 -16.67
CA PRO A 437 -12.94 -5.37 -15.86
C PRO A 437 -14.04 -6.42 -15.98
N TYR A 438 -14.08 -7.18 -17.08
CA TYR A 438 -15.07 -8.26 -17.26
C TYR A 438 -14.79 -9.50 -16.42
N SER A 439 -13.55 -9.69 -15.99
CA SER A 439 -13.15 -10.84 -15.18
C SER A 439 -12.74 -10.47 -13.77
N GLU A 440 -12.56 -9.18 -13.51
CA GLU A 440 -12.22 -8.67 -12.19
C GLU A 440 -13.47 -8.32 -11.38
N PRO A 441 -13.37 -8.35 -10.06
CA PRO A 441 -14.40 -7.82 -9.19
C PRO A 441 -14.67 -6.34 -9.42
N LEU A 442 -15.89 -5.87 -9.05
CA LEU A 442 -16.25 -4.46 -9.20
C LEU A 442 -15.21 -3.55 -8.53
N ALA A 443 -14.82 -2.51 -9.26
CA ALA A 443 -13.86 -1.51 -8.85
C ALA A 443 -14.29 -0.13 -9.37
N MET A 444 -13.61 0.94 -8.91
CA MET A 444 -14.02 2.31 -9.23
C MET A 444 -13.79 2.66 -10.70
N SER A 445 -12.62 2.39 -11.23
CA SER A 445 -12.21 2.75 -12.60
C SER A 445 -10.98 1.91 -13.03
N GLY A 446 -10.35 2.26 -14.13
CA GLY A 446 -9.12 1.61 -14.61
C GLY A 446 -9.27 0.99 -16.01
N PRO A 447 -8.41 0.03 -16.36
CA PRO A 447 -7.45 -0.66 -15.50
C PRO A 447 -6.18 0.16 -15.18
N THR A 448 -5.67 0.01 -13.96
CA THR A 448 -4.35 0.44 -13.53
C THR A 448 -3.55 -0.80 -13.13
N THR A 449 -2.79 -1.34 -14.08
CA THR A 449 -2.11 -2.62 -13.93
C THR A 449 -0.86 -2.49 -13.07
N LEU A 450 -0.34 -3.62 -12.58
CA LEU A 450 0.95 -3.70 -11.88
C LEU A 450 2.07 -3.02 -12.70
N ARG A 451 2.11 -3.28 -14.02
CA ARG A 451 3.07 -2.68 -14.94
C ARG A 451 2.93 -1.16 -15.01
N THR A 452 1.70 -0.65 -15.08
CA THR A 452 1.42 0.80 -15.10
C THR A 452 1.96 1.48 -13.85
N MET A 453 1.80 0.85 -12.67
CA MET A 453 2.32 1.39 -11.40
C MET A 453 3.83 1.33 -11.33
N TYR A 454 4.42 0.20 -11.76
CA TYR A 454 5.87 0.04 -11.76
C TYR A 454 6.58 1.04 -12.68
N ASP A 455 6.05 1.27 -13.88
CA ASP A 455 6.67 2.14 -14.88
C ASP A 455 6.55 3.64 -14.54
N TYR A 456 5.67 4.02 -13.61
CA TYR A 456 5.48 5.42 -13.27
C TYR A 456 6.70 6.02 -12.55
N GLU A 457 7.22 7.15 -13.08
CA GLU A 457 8.26 7.95 -12.44
C GLU A 457 7.64 9.16 -11.74
N PRO A 458 7.71 9.23 -10.39
CA PRO A 458 6.98 10.25 -9.63
C PRO A 458 7.63 11.65 -9.64
N VAL A 459 8.85 11.79 -10.18
CA VAL A 459 9.51 13.08 -10.29
C VAL A 459 9.37 13.60 -11.71
N PRO A 460 8.44 14.54 -12.00
CA PRO A 460 8.20 15.03 -13.35
C PRO A 460 9.44 15.65 -13.99
N GLU A 461 9.73 15.29 -15.23
CA GLU A 461 10.90 15.78 -15.97
C GLU A 461 10.91 17.30 -16.17
N VAL A 462 9.72 17.92 -16.21
CA VAL A 462 9.54 19.36 -16.40
C VAL A 462 10.10 20.20 -15.24
N LEU A 463 10.26 19.61 -14.06
CA LEU A 463 10.80 20.27 -12.90
C LEU A 463 12.32 20.47 -13.00
N THR A 464 12.79 21.66 -12.65
CA THR A 464 14.21 21.95 -12.50
C THR A 464 14.83 21.11 -11.36
N PRO A 465 16.16 20.92 -11.33
CA PRO A 465 16.83 20.19 -10.24
C PRO A 465 16.52 20.75 -8.83
N GLU A 466 16.26 22.04 -8.70
CA GLU A 466 15.87 22.65 -7.43
C GLU A 466 14.43 22.30 -7.06
N GLU A 467 13.49 22.42 -8.00
CA GLU A 467 12.08 22.10 -7.78
C GLU A 467 11.85 20.62 -7.49
N ARG A 468 12.63 19.70 -8.11
CA ARG A 468 12.57 18.26 -7.86
C ARG A 468 12.76 17.87 -6.40
N LYS A 469 13.48 18.69 -5.61
CA LYS A 469 13.70 18.43 -4.18
C LYS A 469 12.42 18.51 -3.35
N TYR A 470 11.40 19.18 -3.87
CA TYR A 470 10.10 19.31 -3.23
C TYR A 470 9.21 18.08 -3.43
N ILE A 471 9.53 17.18 -4.35
CA ILE A 471 8.87 15.88 -4.43
C ILE A 471 9.48 15.00 -3.34
N ILE A 472 8.74 14.83 -2.23
CA ILE A 472 9.25 14.18 -1.03
C ILE A 472 8.89 12.71 -0.92
N GLY A 473 7.98 12.23 -1.78
CA GLY A 473 7.55 10.84 -1.72
C GLY A 473 6.38 10.48 -2.61
N VAL A 474 5.90 9.28 -2.35
CA VAL A 474 4.81 8.62 -3.08
C VAL A 474 3.83 7.98 -2.11
N GLU A 475 2.56 7.84 -2.53
CA GLU A 475 1.55 7.13 -1.77
C GLU A 475 0.62 6.32 -2.68
N GLY A 476 0.30 5.09 -2.26
CA GLY A 476 -0.77 4.29 -2.84
C GLY A 476 -2.08 4.48 -2.09
N CYS A 477 -3.18 4.81 -2.78
CA CYS A 477 -4.47 5.07 -2.16
C CYS A 477 -5.42 3.87 -2.29
N VAL A 478 -6.03 3.50 -1.16
CA VAL A 478 -7.03 2.42 -1.02
C VAL A 478 -8.35 3.02 -0.57
N TRP A 479 -9.22 3.35 -1.53
CA TRP A 479 -10.60 3.77 -1.29
C TRP A 479 -11.50 2.54 -1.28
N THR A 480 -12.41 2.44 -0.32
CA THR A 480 -13.06 1.16 0.01
C THR A 480 -14.51 1.05 -0.45
N GLU A 481 -14.99 1.85 -1.44
CA GLU A 481 -16.34 1.76 -2.00
C GLU A 481 -16.75 0.33 -2.37
N TYR A 482 -15.79 -0.42 -2.94
CA TYR A 482 -16.02 -1.79 -3.42
C TYR A 482 -15.15 -2.83 -2.70
N MET A 483 -14.67 -2.49 -1.50
CA MET A 483 -13.81 -3.34 -0.68
C MET A 483 -14.41 -3.54 0.74
N PRO A 484 -15.50 -4.33 0.87
CA PRO A 484 -16.18 -4.48 2.15
C PRO A 484 -15.47 -5.41 3.14
N THR A 485 -14.40 -6.10 2.75
CA THR A 485 -13.68 -7.07 3.60
C THR A 485 -12.17 -6.88 3.53
N PRO A 486 -11.43 -7.29 4.59
CA PRO A 486 -9.96 -7.31 4.60
C PRO A 486 -9.33 -7.98 3.38
N GLU A 487 -9.82 -9.18 3.01
CA GLU A 487 -9.30 -9.95 1.88
C GLU A 487 -9.48 -9.20 0.56
N ARG A 488 -10.57 -8.42 0.43
CA ARG A 488 -10.77 -7.59 -0.76
C ARG A 488 -9.77 -6.43 -0.80
N VAL A 489 -9.48 -5.79 0.31
CA VAL A 489 -8.46 -4.74 0.42
C VAL A 489 -7.09 -5.30 0.03
N GLU A 490 -6.72 -6.46 0.60
CA GLU A 490 -5.47 -7.14 0.30
C GLU A 490 -5.35 -7.49 -1.19
N TYR A 491 -6.38 -8.14 -1.75
CA TYR A 491 -6.43 -8.50 -3.18
C TYR A 491 -6.24 -7.28 -4.09
N MET A 492 -6.87 -6.15 -3.75
CA MET A 492 -6.79 -4.93 -4.56
C MET A 492 -5.45 -4.21 -4.38
N ALA A 493 -4.84 -4.27 -3.20
CA ALA A 493 -3.59 -3.58 -2.91
C ALA A 493 -2.36 -4.37 -3.40
N TRP A 494 -2.35 -5.69 -3.23
CA TRP A 494 -1.18 -6.52 -3.54
C TRP A 494 -1.37 -7.29 -4.85
N PRO A 495 -0.33 -7.40 -5.70
CA PRO A 495 1.07 -6.98 -5.49
C PRO A 495 1.36 -5.54 -5.95
N ARG A 496 0.36 -4.73 -6.35
CA ARG A 496 0.60 -3.37 -6.88
C ARG A 496 1.35 -2.48 -5.88
N MET A 497 1.08 -2.64 -4.60
CA MET A 497 1.81 -1.92 -3.56
C MET A 497 3.31 -2.28 -3.50
N CYS A 498 3.72 -3.49 -3.91
CA CYS A 498 5.14 -3.84 -4.07
C CYS A 498 5.84 -2.92 -5.08
N ALA A 499 5.17 -2.59 -6.19
CA ALA A 499 5.71 -1.69 -7.21
C ALA A 499 5.83 -0.23 -6.70
N ILE A 500 4.84 0.23 -5.93
CA ILE A 500 4.87 1.56 -5.30
C ILE A 500 5.98 1.63 -4.25
N ALA A 501 6.08 0.60 -3.40
CA ALA A 501 7.13 0.51 -2.37
C ALA A 501 8.54 0.53 -3.00
N GLU A 502 8.75 -0.22 -4.09
CA GLU A 502 10.02 -0.21 -4.81
C GLU A 502 10.31 1.16 -5.45
N THR A 503 9.33 1.82 -6.04
CA THR A 503 9.48 3.19 -6.57
C THR A 503 9.82 4.19 -5.45
N GLY A 504 9.23 4.02 -4.28
CA GLY A 504 9.47 4.88 -3.11
C GLY A 504 10.84 4.67 -2.46
N TRP A 505 11.34 3.45 -2.52
CA TRP A 505 12.58 3.03 -1.85
C TRP A 505 13.80 3.06 -2.77
N THR A 506 13.69 2.43 -3.97
CA THR A 506 14.84 2.13 -4.83
C THR A 506 15.20 3.29 -5.76
N ARG A 507 16.48 3.67 -5.79
CA ARG A 507 16.99 4.73 -6.68
C ARG A 507 17.81 4.14 -7.82
N ARG A 508 17.14 3.45 -8.74
CA ARG A 508 17.75 2.81 -9.90
C ARG A 508 16.90 3.02 -11.15
N GLU A 509 17.48 2.70 -12.30
CA GLU A 509 16.70 2.46 -13.51
C GLU A 509 15.77 1.28 -13.28
N LYS A 510 14.54 1.39 -13.79
CA LYS A 510 13.51 0.37 -13.59
C LYS A 510 13.84 -0.88 -14.42
N ASP A 511 13.85 -2.02 -13.75
CA ASP A 511 14.04 -3.35 -14.31
C ASP A 511 12.79 -4.19 -14.08
N TRP A 512 11.87 -4.13 -15.03
CA TRP A 512 10.61 -4.86 -14.94
C TRP A 512 10.81 -6.37 -14.84
N ASP A 513 11.68 -6.93 -15.65
CA ASP A 513 11.90 -8.38 -15.71
C ASP A 513 12.51 -8.87 -14.39
N GLY A 514 13.48 -8.16 -13.86
CA GLY A 514 14.05 -8.42 -12.54
C GLY A 514 13.03 -8.24 -11.42
N PHE A 515 12.18 -7.20 -11.48
CA PHE A 515 11.10 -7.00 -10.50
C PHE A 515 10.12 -8.18 -10.49
N VAL A 516 9.66 -8.64 -11.66
CA VAL A 516 8.73 -9.77 -11.75
C VAL A 516 9.37 -11.06 -11.23
N GLN A 517 10.65 -11.32 -11.54
CA GLN A 517 11.37 -12.48 -10.99
C GLN A 517 11.44 -12.45 -9.46
N ARG A 518 11.69 -11.29 -8.86
CA ARG A 518 11.66 -11.12 -7.40
C ARG A 518 10.24 -11.30 -6.84
N LEU A 519 9.25 -10.77 -7.56
CA LEU A 519 7.84 -10.88 -7.17
C LEU A 519 7.32 -12.32 -7.18
N GLU A 520 7.75 -13.15 -8.14
CA GLU A 520 7.38 -14.56 -8.18
C GLU A 520 7.82 -15.32 -6.91
N LYS A 521 9.00 -15.02 -6.38
CA LYS A 521 9.41 -15.55 -5.07
C LYS A 521 8.65 -14.90 -3.91
N HIS A 522 8.30 -13.63 -4.07
CA HIS A 522 7.63 -12.86 -3.04
C HIS A 522 6.20 -13.34 -2.76
N PHE A 523 5.52 -13.93 -3.74
CA PHE A 523 4.21 -14.54 -3.50
C PHE A 523 4.25 -15.61 -2.40
N GLY A 524 5.30 -16.44 -2.34
CA GLY A 524 5.46 -17.38 -1.22
C GLY A 524 5.59 -16.69 0.15
N ARG A 525 6.11 -15.45 0.18
CA ARG A 525 6.15 -14.65 1.42
C ARG A 525 4.78 -14.08 1.77
N LEU A 526 4.02 -13.61 0.77
CA LEU A 526 2.64 -13.14 0.96
C LEU A 526 1.74 -14.29 1.44
N ASP A 527 1.89 -15.50 0.86
CA ASP A 527 1.20 -16.71 1.34
C ASP A 527 1.55 -16.99 2.81
N GLY A 528 2.83 -16.92 3.19
CA GLY A 528 3.28 -17.12 4.58
C GLY A 528 2.79 -16.05 5.55
N MET A 529 2.50 -14.85 5.07
CA MET A 529 1.88 -13.75 5.83
C MET A 529 0.34 -13.81 5.79
N GLU A 530 -0.24 -14.81 5.11
CA GLU A 530 -1.68 -14.96 4.92
C GLU A 530 -2.34 -13.74 4.24
N VAL A 531 -1.65 -13.14 3.25
CA VAL A 531 -2.11 -11.97 2.50
C VAL A 531 -2.73 -12.43 1.19
N GLU A 532 -3.97 -12.03 0.94
CA GLU A 532 -4.61 -12.20 -0.36
C GLU A 532 -3.97 -11.26 -1.40
N TYR A 533 -3.76 -11.75 -2.63
CA TYR A 533 -3.16 -10.95 -3.68
C TYR A 533 -3.69 -11.31 -5.07
N CYS A 534 -3.60 -10.38 -5.99
CA CYS A 534 -3.99 -10.58 -7.37
C CYS A 534 -2.81 -11.05 -8.23
N ALA A 535 -2.97 -12.19 -8.87
CA ALA A 535 -1.99 -12.73 -9.83
C ALA A 535 -2.39 -12.49 -11.30
N ALA A 536 -3.33 -11.57 -11.55
CA ALA A 536 -3.93 -11.36 -12.88
C ALA A 536 -2.92 -10.90 -13.94
N PHE A 537 -1.77 -10.32 -13.55
CA PHE A 537 -0.73 -9.91 -14.50
C PHE A 537 -0.08 -11.09 -15.24
N PHE A 538 -0.24 -12.33 -14.75
CA PHE A 538 0.12 -13.54 -15.48
C PHE A 538 -0.93 -13.95 -16.52
N SER A 539 -2.12 -13.39 -16.47
CA SER A 539 -3.24 -13.77 -17.32
C SER A 539 -3.38 -12.85 -18.52
N PRO A 540 -3.87 -13.32 -19.66
CA PRO A 540 -4.13 -12.46 -20.82
C PRO A 540 -5.22 -11.43 -20.50
N MET A 541 -4.99 -10.17 -20.85
CA MET A 541 -6.02 -9.13 -20.92
C MET A 541 -6.55 -9.04 -22.35
N ILE A 542 -7.85 -9.27 -22.55
CA ILE A 542 -8.51 -9.25 -23.86
C ILE A 542 -9.31 -7.95 -23.98
N VAL A 543 -8.91 -7.09 -24.92
CA VAL A 543 -9.60 -5.81 -25.16
C VAL A 543 -10.28 -5.84 -26.54
N PHE A 544 -11.55 -5.45 -26.57
CA PHE A 544 -12.34 -5.31 -27.78
C PHE A 544 -12.47 -3.85 -28.15
N HIS A 545 -11.98 -3.50 -29.35
CA HIS A 545 -12.13 -2.16 -29.91
C HIS A 545 -13.18 -2.19 -31.03
N LYS A 546 -14.16 -1.28 -30.94
CA LYS A 546 -15.21 -1.20 -31.93
C LYS A 546 -14.65 -0.77 -33.28
N ASP A 547 -14.78 -1.62 -34.28
CA ASP A 547 -14.42 -1.34 -35.68
C ASP A 547 -15.63 -0.93 -36.49
N THR A 548 -16.64 -1.82 -36.54
CA THR A 548 -17.92 -1.58 -37.21
C THR A 548 -19.07 -2.04 -36.30
N PRO A 549 -20.35 -1.77 -36.65
CA PRO A 549 -21.49 -2.30 -35.90
C PRO A 549 -21.51 -3.84 -35.74
N HIS A 550 -20.75 -4.55 -36.60
CA HIS A 550 -20.76 -6.02 -36.65
C HIS A 550 -19.43 -6.66 -36.33
N ASN A 551 -18.34 -5.89 -36.25
CA ASN A 551 -16.98 -6.40 -36.01
C ASN A 551 -16.31 -5.62 -34.90
N MET A 552 -15.46 -6.34 -34.14
CA MET A 552 -14.53 -5.81 -33.16
C MET A 552 -13.10 -6.17 -33.53
N VAL A 553 -12.16 -5.28 -33.31
CA VAL A 553 -10.72 -5.58 -33.32
C VAL A 553 -10.35 -6.05 -31.92
N VAL A 554 -9.70 -7.19 -31.84
CA VAL A 554 -9.17 -7.79 -30.60
C VAL A 554 -7.71 -7.44 -30.46
N THR A 555 -7.37 -6.89 -29.30
CA THR A 555 -5.98 -6.81 -28.83
C THR A 555 -5.85 -7.64 -27.56
N MET A 556 -4.70 -8.29 -27.39
CA MET A 556 -4.39 -9.07 -26.19
C MET A 556 -3.00 -8.70 -25.69
N THR A 557 -2.87 -8.58 -24.37
CA THR A 557 -1.59 -8.31 -23.69
C THR A 557 -1.45 -9.23 -22.48
N VAL A 558 -0.22 -9.49 -22.09
CA VAL A 558 0.15 -10.13 -20.83
C VAL A 558 1.39 -9.42 -20.30
N ASP A 559 1.38 -9.04 -19.01
CA ASP A 559 2.48 -8.26 -18.42
C ASP A 559 3.66 -9.15 -17.97
N ALA A 560 3.47 -10.48 -17.87
CA ALA A 560 4.50 -11.40 -17.45
C ALA A 560 5.62 -11.52 -18.50
N PRO A 561 6.90 -11.30 -18.13
CA PRO A 561 8.02 -11.40 -19.04
C PRO A 561 8.16 -12.80 -19.67
N GLY A 562 8.49 -12.84 -20.96
CA GLY A 562 8.67 -14.09 -21.71
C GLY A 562 7.41 -14.90 -21.95
N ALA A 563 6.23 -14.36 -21.60
CA ALA A 563 4.97 -15.03 -21.84
C ALA A 563 4.49 -14.89 -23.29
N GLU A 564 3.89 -15.97 -23.81
CA GLU A 564 3.23 -16.04 -25.10
C GLU A 564 1.73 -16.23 -24.89
N ILE A 565 0.90 -15.54 -25.67
CA ILE A 565 -0.54 -15.70 -25.61
C ILE A 565 -0.98 -16.65 -26.72
N HIS A 566 -1.71 -17.72 -26.36
CA HIS A 566 -2.37 -18.62 -27.29
C HIS A 566 -3.89 -18.44 -27.17
N TYR A 567 -4.63 -18.56 -28.28
CA TYR A 567 -6.05 -18.27 -28.28
C TYR A 567 -6.89 -19.18 -29.18
N THR A 568 -8.21 -19.21 -28.93
CA THR A 568 -9.24 -19.81 -29.77
C THR A 568 -10.35 -18.79 -30.07
N LEU A 569 -11.18 -19.03 -31.09
CA LEU A 569 -12.28 -18.15 -31.49
C LEU A 569 -13.67 -18.79 -31.35
N ASP A 570 -13.72 -20.03 -30.91
CA ASP A 570 -14.94 -20.83 -30.75
C ASP A 570 -15.33 -21.04 -29.27
N GLY A 571 -14.57 -20.46 -28.34
CA GLY A 571 -14.77 -20.61 -26.89
C GLY A 571 -14.15 -21.88 -26.31
N SER A 572 -13.46 -22.71 -27.12
CA SER A 572 -12.69 -23.83 -26.58
C SER A 572 -11.48 -23.37 -25.77
N VAL A 573 -11.00 -24.22 -24.87
CA VAL A 573 -9.80 -23.92 -24.07
C VAL A 573 -8.59 -23.71 -24.97
N ALA A 574 -7.90 -22.58 -24.82
CA ALA A 574 -6.65 -22.33 -25.50
C ALA A 574 -5.52 -23.17 -24.85
N THR A 575 -4.75 -23.87 -25.67
CA THR A 575 -3.62 -24.71 -25.25
C THR A 575 -2.33 -24.18 -25.87
N ALA A 576 -1.18 -24.71 -25.47
CA ALA A 576 0.12 -24.37 -26.09
C ALA A 576 0.19 -24.67 -27.60
N ASP A 577 -0.68 -25.56 -28.11
CA ASP A 577 -0.80 -25.89 -29.53
C ASP A 577 -1.81 -25.00 -30.27
N SER A 578 -2.56 -24.15 -29.56
CA SER A 578 -3.51 -23.20 -30.17
C SER A 578 -2.73 -22.08 -30.90
N PRO A 579 -3.37 -21.36 -31.85
CA PRO A 579 -2.75 -20.23 -32.53
C PRO A 579 -2.15 -19.23 -31.55
N LYS A 580 -0.91 -18.82 -31.81
CA LYS A 580 -0.23 -17.78 -31.04
C LYS A 580 -0.72 -16.40 -31.48
N TYR A 581 -0.96 -15.52 -30.52
CA TYR A 581 -1.30 -14.14 -30.78
C TYR A 581 -0.04 -13.32 -31.10
N GLU A 582 -0.03 -12.69 -32.27
CA GLU A 582 1.09 -11.86 -32.74
C GLU A 582 0.63 -10.43 -33.09
N ILE A 583 -0.55 -10.29 -33.66
CA ILE A 583 -1.08 -9.00 -34.14
C ILE A 583 -2.58 -8.90 -33.86
N PRO A 584 -3.13 -7.68 -33.73
CA PRO A 584 -4.57 -7.47 -33.64
C PRO A 584 -5.34 -8.11 -34.80
N PHE A 585 -6.50 -8.69 -34.51
CA PHE A 585 -7.36 -9.33 -35.51
C PHE A 585 -8.84 -8.98 -35.28
N SER A 586 -9.65 -9.12 -36.34
CA SER A 586 -11.09 -8.83 -36.26
C SER A 586 -11.91 -10.06 -35.94
N ILE A 587 -12.94 -9.89 -35.10
CA ILE A 587 -13.95 -10.89 -34.78
C ILE A 587 -15.35 -10.37 -35.09
N ASN A 588 -16.30 -11.29 -35.24
CA ASN A 588 -17.74 -11.00 -35.37
C ASN A 588 -18.51 -11.47 -34.13
N ARG A 589 -19.83 -11.13 -34.06
CA ARG A 589 -20.68 -11.39 -32.89
C ARG A 589 -20.87 -12.87 -32.53
N SER A 590 -20.55 -13.80 -33.40
CA SER A 590 -20.69 -15.23 -33.14
C SER A 590 -19.47 -15.85 -32.44
N GLN A 591 -18.37 -15.11 -32.34
CA GLN A 591 -17.10 -15.61 -31.86
C GLN A 591 -16.89 -15.29 -30.39
N THR A 592 -16.29 -16.25 -29.70
CA THR A 592 -15.82 -16.11 -28.31
C THR A 592 -14.29 -16.27 -28.34
N VAL A 593 -13.60 -15.23 -27.92
CA VAL A 593 -12.13 -15.29 -27.77
C VAL A 593 -11.82 -15.92 -26.43
N THR A 594 -11.12 -17.04 -26.42
CA THR A 594 -10.55 -17.64 -25.21
C THR A 594 -9.04 -17.62 -25.34
N ALA A 595 -8.34 -17.09 -24.34
CA ALA A 595 -6.88 -16.94 -24.37
C ALA A 595 -6.24 -17.45 -23.07
N ALA A 596 -5.05 -18.01 -23.21
CA ALA A 596 -4.20 -18.45 -22.11
C ALA A 596 -2.76 -18.00 -22.37
N ALA A 597 -2.03 -17.67 -21.31
CA ALA A 597 -0.62 -17.31 -21.36
C ALA A 597 0.26 -18.53 -21.07
N TYR A 598 1.35 -18.66 -21.80
CA TYR A 598 2.32 -19.74 -21.68
C TYR A 598 3.73 -19.18 -21.57
N ARG A 599 4.56 -19.80 -20.73
CA ARG A 599 5.98 -19.53 -20.62
C ARG A 599 6.72 -20.87 -20.54
N ASP A 600 7.70 -21.10 -21.42
CA ASP A 600 8.44 -22.37 -21.56
C ASP A 600 7.50 -23.58 -21.74
N GLY A 601 6.42 -23.40 -22.51
CA GLY A 601 5.40 -24.43 -22.79
C GLY A 601 4.47 -24.75 -21.62
N ARG A 602 4.57 -24.06 -20.50
CA ARG A 602 3.68 -24.21 -19.33
C ARG A 602 2.70 -23.05 -19.25
N GLN A 603 1.44 -23.35 -18.97
CA GLN A 603 0.45 -22.31 -18.71
C GLN A 603 0.83 -21.54 -17.44
N ILE A 604 0.75 -20.21 -17.53
CA ILE A 604 0.85 -19.27 -16.41
C ILE A 604 -0.47 -18.50 -16.32
N GLY A 605 -0.87 -18.14 -15.10
CA GLY A 605 -2.11 -17.40 -14.86
C GLY A 605 -3.38 -18.16 -15.28
N GLU A 606 -4.47 -17.44 -15.36
CA GLU A 606 -5.80 -17.96 -15.65
C GLU A 606 -6.11 -17.87 -17.15
N ILE A 607 -6.96 -18.81 -17.60
CA ILE A 607 -7.57 -18.72 -18.93
C ILE A 607 -8.67 -17.67 -18.90
N LYS A 608 -8.64 -16.73 -19.82
CA LYS A 608 -9.65 -15.68 -19.92
C LYS A 608 -10.50 -15.88 -21.18
N SER A 609 -11.80 -15.64 -21.06
CA SER A 609 -12.74 -15.73 -22.18
C SER A 609 -13.60 -14.48 -22.26
N LYS A 610 -13.79 -13.98 -23.49
CA LYS A 610 -14.60 -12.80 -23.75
C LYS A 610 -15.43 -12.98 -25.02
N ARG A 611 -16.70 -12.66 -24.92
CA ARG A 611 -17.64 -12.73 -26.03
C ARG A 611 -18.05 -11.33 -26.47
N PHE A 612 -18.15 -11.12 -27.81
CA PHE A 612 -18.63 -9.87 -28.39
C PHE A 612 -20.15 -9.69 -28.28
#